data_27735b0e4daf9534b6cf409236630935
#
_entry.id   27735b0e4daf9534b6cf409236630935
#
_cell.length_a   1.000
_cell.length_b   1.000
_cell.length_c   1.000
_cell.angle_alpha   90.00
_cell.angle_beta   90.00
_cell.angle_gamma   90.00
#
_symmetry.space_group_name_H-M   'P 1'
#
loop_
_entity.id
_entity.type
_entity.pdbx_description
1 polymer ?
#
loop_
_entity_poly.entity_id
_entity_poly.type
_entity_poly.pdbx_seq_one_letter_code
_entity_poly.pdbx_strand_id
1 'polypeptide(L)'
;MAERKWKKISTWMAAWVMAVVFAVSGAQTAFAATSYVNSVSITLDVTPTVGESLPDLDVGYNSDNCEVSIPNNDKYDIVSAKWSSTKNDVKIGGTYTMKVTLKTLNDYRFSSSSYTSSKVKVKNGTFVSASRTSSDRLVVTVKTKPAKGDLDAPGEAYW
;
A
#
# COMPACT_ATOMS: atom_id res chain seq x y z
N MET A 1 10.18 58.25 6.80
CA MET A 1 9.73 58.13 6.83
C MET A 1 9.34 57.67 6.65
N ALA A 2 9.66 57.45 6.59
CA ALA A 2 9.25 57.04 6.52
C ALA A 2 9.02 56.37 6.37
N GLU A 3 9.16 56.05 6.29
CA GLU A 3 8.87 55.56 6.31
C GLU A 3 8.35 54.89 6.05
N ARG A 4 8.35 55.09 5.85
CA ARG A 4 7.84 54.63 5.82
C ARG A 4 7.47 53.94 5.27
N LYS A 5 7.56 54.16 5.02
CA LYS A 5 7.20 53.73 4.75
C LYS A 5 7.03 52.83 4.65
N TRP A 6 7.15 52.99 4.81
CA TRP A 6 6.93 52.37 4.93
C TRP A 6 6.45 51.54 4.79
N LYS A 7 6.17 51.57 4.56
CA LYS A 7 5.75 51.11 4.67
C LYS A 7 5.22 50.29 4.28
N LYS A 8 5.24 50.38 3.96
CA LYS A 8 4.89 49.80 3.74
C LYS A 8 4.85 48.81 3.49
N ILE A 9 5.02 48.81 3.46
CA ILE A 9 4.96 48.03 3.41
C ILE A 9 4.75 47.13 3.45
N SER A 10 4.82 47.14 3.38
CA SER A 10 4.61 46.38 3.60
C SER A 10 4.16 45.56 3.62
N THR A 11 4.05 45.64 3.45
CA THR A 11 3.75 44.97 3.60
C THR A 11 3.44 43.97 3.38
N TRP A 12 3.56 44.38 3.03
CA TRP A 12 3.48 43.60 2.87
C TRP A 12 3.81 42.69 2.74
N MET A 13 3.99 42.76 2.77
CA MET A 13 4.37 42.13 2.98
C MET A 13 4.40 41.38 3.21
N ALA A 14 4.55 41.43 3.24
CA ALA A 14 4.64 40.79 3.74
C ALA A 14 4.56 39.95 3.92
N ALA A 15 4.51 40.07 3.90
CA ALA A 15 4.52 39.37 4.21
C ALA A 15 4.73 38.53 4.25
N TRP A 16 5.01 38.83 4.35
CA TRP A 16 5.42 38.15 4.58
C TRP A 16 5.91 37.56 4.77
N VAL A 17 5.99 37.69 5.04
CA VAL A 17 6.51 37.39 5.51
C VAL A 17 6.67 36.88 5.95
N MET A 18 6.85 37.05 6.12
CA MET A 18 7.17 36.65 6.71
C MET A 18 7.41 36.16 7.14
N ALA A 19 7.68 36.22 7.27
CA ALA A 19 8.17 35.76 7.79
C ALA A 19 8.62 35.49 8.30
N VAL A 20 8.91 35.61 8.56
CA VAL A 20 9.50 35.32 9.11
C VAL A 20 9.84 35.12 9.71
N VAL A 21 10.23 35.11 10.00
CA VAL A 21 10.70 35.01 10.57
C VAL A 21 10.92 34.61 11.27
N PHE A 22 11.17 34.59 11.68
CA PHE A 22 11.47 34.16 12.40
C PHE A 22 12.10 33.79 12.87
N ALA A 23 12.56 33.93 12.67
CA ALA A 23 13.14 33.56 13.04
C ALA A 23 13.50 33.07 13.62
N VAL A 24 13.44 32.88 13.85
CA VAL A 24 13.57 32.43 14.35
C VAL A 24 13.96 31.63 14.34
N SER A 25 14.16 31.54 14.55
CA SER A 25 14.29 30.76 14.48
C SER A 25 14.07 29.93 14.38
N GLY A 26 14.08 29.96 14.51
CA GLY A 26 13.82 29.25 14.51
C GLY A 26 13.50 28.32 14.08
N ALA A 27 13.41 28.05 14.39
CA ALA A 27 12.89 26.85 14.14
C ALA A 27 11.58 26.92 13.52
N GLN A 28 11.58 27.39 12.53
CA GLN A 28 10.55 27.13 11.89
C GLN A 28 10.59 25.91 11.43
N THR A 29 10.16 25.08 12.07
CA THR A 29 9.63 23.90 11.54
C THR A 29 8.76 24.32 10.40
N ALA A 30 9.32 24.32 9.29
CA ALA A 30 8.52 24.18 8.13
C ALA A 30 7.68 22.93 8.36
N PHE A 31 6.44 23.11 8.66
CA PHE A 31 5.52 22.00 8.63
C PHE A 31 5.36 21.61 7.18
N ALA A 32 6.16 20.65 6.76
CA ALA A 32 5.96 20.04 5.47
C ALA A 32 4.52 19.56 5.42
N ALA A 33 3.80 19.94 4.39
CA ALA A 33 2.44 19.48 4.20
C ALA A 33 2.45 17.96 4.20
N THR A 34 1.62 17.34 5.01
CA THR A 34 1.52 15.89 5.07
C THR A 34 0.97 15.39 3.75
N SER A 35 1.71 14.48 3.13
CA SER A 35 1.30 13.85 1.90
C SER A 35 0.63 12.53 2.21
N TYR A 36 -0.45 12.23 1.49
CA TYR A 36 -1.25 11.05 1.76
C TYR A 36 -1.18 10.04 0.62
N VAL A 37 -1.11 8.76 1.00
CA VAL A 37 -1.31 7.65 0.08
C VAL A 37 -2.81 7.39 0.03
N ASN A 38 -3.45 7.74 -1.06
CA ASN A 38 -4.90 7.62 -1.19
C ASN A 38 -5.31 6.33 -1.90
N SER A 39 -4.38 5.69 -2.57
CA SER A 39 -4.64 4.42 -3.25
C SER A 39 -3.38 3.59 -3.28
N VAL A 40 -3.55 2.28 -3.34
CA VAL A 40 -2.45 1.34 -3.42
C VAL A 40 -2.75 0.29 -4.48
N SER A 41 -1.70 -0.36 -4.97
CA SER A 41 -1.82 -1.44 -5.94
C SER A 41 -1.03 -2.64 -5.45
N ILE A 42 -1.60 -3.82 -5.61
CA ILE A 42 -0.98 -5.08 -5.21
C ILE A 42 -1.13 -6.04 -6.39
N THR A 43 -0.06 -6.74 -6.70
CA THR A 43 -0.05 -7.77 -7.73
C THR A 43 0.20 -9.12 -7.08
N LEU A 44 -0.63 -10.09 -7.38
CA LEU A 44 -0.45 -11.45 -6.93
C LEU A 44 0.12 -12.26 -8.08
N ASP A 45 1.22 -12.94 -7.83
CA ASP A 45 1.85 -13.84 -8.79
C ASP A 45 2.06 -15.19 -8.12
N VAL A 46 1.01 -15.64 -7.46
CA VAL A 46 1.00 -16.90 -6.73
C VAL A 46 -0.14 -17.78 -7.25
N THR A 47 0.19 -19.01 -7.56
CA THR A 47 -0.78 -20.00 -8.06
C THR A 47 -0.74 -21.21 -7.14
N PRO A 48 -1.72 -21.31 -6.23
CA PRO A 48 -1.81 -22.50 -5.39
C PRO A 48 -1.99 -23.75 -6.24
N THR A 49 -1.23 -24.79 -5.92
CA THR A 49 -1.27 -26.06 -6.64
C THR A 49 -2.20 -27.01 -5.93
N VAL A 50 -3.14 -27.56 -6.68
CA VAL A 50 -4.12 -28.51 -6.13
C VAL A 50 -3.42 -29.73 -5.54
N GLY A 51 -3.82 -30.12 -4.35
CA GLY A 51 -3.26 -31.25 -3.62
C GLY A 51 -2.04 -30.92 -2.77
N GLU A 52 -1.53 -29.70 -2.86
CA GLU A 52 -0.35 -29.29 -2.09
C GLU A 52 -0.73 -28.25 -1.04
N SER A 53 0.21 -27.94 -0.17
CA SER A 53 0.02 -26.84 0.77
C SER A 53 0.23 -25.51 0.06
N LEU A 54 -0.29 -24.45 0.67
CA LEU A 54 -0.07 -23.10 0.16
C LEU A 54 1.42 -22.77 0.17
N PRO A 55 1.92 -22.16 -0.91
CA PRO A 55 3.35 -21.84 -1.00
C PRO A 55 3.72 -20.69 -0.07
N ASP A 56 5.00 -20.53 0.18
CA ASP A 56 5.50 -19.37 0.88
C ASP A 56 5.25 -18.10 0.03
N LEU A 57 5.17 -16.97 0.70
CA LEU A 57 4.90 -15.70 0.07
C LEU A 57 6.08 -14.77 0.24
N ASP A 58 6.83 -14.57 -0.83
CA ASP A 58 7.86 -13.53 -0.88
C ASP A 58 7.26 -12.23 -1.36
N VAL A 59 7.74 -11.12 -0.84
CA VAL A 59 7.22 -9.80 -1.16
C VAL A 59 8.30 -8.92 -1.76
N GLY A 60 7.91 -8.03 -2.65
CA GLY A 60 8.83 -7.12 -3.31
C GLY A 60 8.12 -6.16 -4.26
N TYR A 61 8.88 -5.67 -5.22
CA TYR A 61 8.36 -4.77 -6.24
C TYR A 61 8.02 -5.54 -7.52
N ASN A 62 7.22 -4.93 -8.39
CA ASN A 62 6.81 -5.57 -9.63
C ASN A 62 7.97 -5.99 -10.54
N SER A 63 9.13 -5.36 -10.36
CA SER A 63 10.34 -5.74 -11.08
C SER A 63 11.00 -6.99 -10.53
N ASP A 64 10.59 -7.42 -9.34
CA ASP A 64 11.16 -8.57 -8.66
C ASP A 64 10.34 -9.83 -8.97
N ASN A 65 10.95 -10.97 -8.76
CA ASN A 65 10.30 -12.23 -9.03
C ASN A 65 9.75 -12.80 -7.72
N CYS A 66 8.64 -12.22 -7.26
CA CYS A 66 8.07 -12.58 -5.97
C CYS A 66 6.56 -12.78 -6.08
N GLU A 67 5.99 -13.51 -5.13
CA GLU A 67 4.59 -13.92 -5.15
C GLU A 67 3.64 -12.75 -4.93
N VAL A 68 4.06 -11.76 -4.14
CA VAL A 68 3.22 -10.59 -3.86
C VAL A 68 4.07 -9.36 -4.06
N SER A 69 3.62 -8.47 -4.92
CA SER A 69 4.42 -7.29 -5.25
C SER A 69 3.58 -6.03 -5.34
N ILE A 70 4.26 -4.90 -5.29
CA ILE A 70 3.69 -3.58 -5.48
C ILE A 70 4.50 -2.85 -6.57
N PRO A 71 3.94 -1.81 -7.20
CA PRO A 71 4.69 -1.00 -8.15
C PRO A 71 5.85 -0.31 -7.44
N ASN A 72 6.96 -0.11 -8.16
CA ASN A 72 8.04 0.73 -7.67
C ASN A 72 7.51 2.14 -7.45
N ASN A 73 7.70 2.66 -6.26
CA ASN A 73 7.21 3.99 -5.92
C ASN A 73 7.94 4.50 -4.68
N ASP A 74 7.76 5.79 -4.39
CA ASP A 74 8.40 6.46 -3.25
C ASP A 74 7.43 6.74 -2.09
N LYS A 75 6.21 6.20 -2.15
CA LYS A 75 5.16 6.53 -1.20
C LYS A 75 4.93 5.46 -0.16
N TYR A 76 5.02 4.22 -0.56
CA TYR A 76 4.78 3.10 0.34
C TYR A 76 5.59 1.88 -0.10
N ASP A 77 5.77 0.98 0.84
CA ASP A 77 6.53 -0.25 0.67
C ASP A 77 5.71 -1.43 1.17
N ILE A 78 6.08 -2.62 0.74
CA ILE A 78 5.44 -3.85 1.20
C ILE A 78 6.30 -4.48 2.30
N VAL A 79 5.67 -4.78 3.43
CA VAL A 79 6.37 -5.33 4.59
C VAL A 79 6.29 -6.85 4.61
N SER A 80 5.10 -7.39 4.38
CA SER A 80 4.88 -8.83 4.45
C SER A 80 3.58 -9.22 3.79
N ALA A 81 3.49 -10.48 3.43
CA ALA A 81 2.24 -11.10 3.03
C ALA A 81 2.15 -12.45 3.75
N LYS A 82 0.99 -12.73 4.31
CA LYS A 82 0.78 -13.98 5.05
C LYS A 82 -0.60 -14.53 4.76
N TRP A 83 -0.67 -15.84 4.57
CA TRP A 83 -1.96 -16.50 4.41
C TRP A 83 -2.80 -16.30 5.67
N SER A 84 -4.07 -16.02 5.48
CA SER A 84 -5.00 -15.81 6.60
C SER A 84 -5.36 -17.10 7.32
N SER A 85 -5.21 -18.23 6.65
CA SER A 85 -5.42 -19.55 7.25
C SER A 85 -4.40 -20.51 6.70
N THR A 86 -3.99 -21.46 7.54
CA THR A 86 -3.14 -22.56 7.10
C THR A 86 -4.02 -23.57 6.35
N LYS A 87 -3.70 -23.80 5.11
CA LYS A 87 -4.34 -24.80 4.29
C LYS A 87 -3.28 -25.73 3.79
N ASN A 88 -3.45 -27.00 4.05
CA ASN A 88 -2.50 -28.02 3.64
C ASN A 88 -2.99 -28.80 2.45
N ASP A 89 -4.05 -28.38 1.82
CA ASP A 89 -4.69 -29.21 0.83
C ASP A 89 -5.51 -28.31 -0.09
N VAL A 90 -4.82 -27.76 -1.06
CA VAL A 90 -5.44 -26.85 -2.03
C VAL A 90 -6.44 -27.63 -2.88
N LYS A 91 -7.65 -27.13 -2.95
CA LYS A 91 -8.74 -27.78 -3.70
C LYS A 91 -8.97 -27.09 -5.03
N ILE A 92 -9.41 -27.83 -6.02
CA ILE A 92 -9.85 -27.29 -7.30
C ILE A 92 -10.95 -26.27 -7.05
N GLY A 93 -10.82 -25.09 -7.64
CA GLY A 93 -11.78 -24.01 -7.47
C GLY A 93 -11.66 -23.27 -6.16
N GLY A 94 -10.77 -23.70 -5.26
CA GLY A 94 -10.56 -23.05 -3.99
C GLY A 94 -9.92 -21.67 -4.16
N THR A 95 -10.35 -20.72 -3.34
CA THR A 95 -9.75 -19.40 -3.26
C THR A 95 -9.19 -19.21 -1.86
N TYR A 96 -8.05 -18.53 -1.77
CA TYR A 96 -7.32 -18.44 -0.52
C TYR A 96 -6.99 -16.99 -0.24
N THR A 97 -7.21 -16.57 1.00
CA THR A 97 -7.00 -15.18 1.40
C THR A 97 -5.64 -15.00 2.07
N MET A 98 -5.08 -13.83 1.88
CA MET A 98 -3.85 -13.42 2.54
C MET A 98 -3.97 -11.98 3.02
N LYS A 99 -3.18 -11.65 4.02
CA LYS A 99 -3.07 -10.28 4.52
C LYS A 99 -1.73 -9.71 4.08
N VAL A 100 -1.80 -8.61 3.37
CA VAL A 100 -0.63 -7.89 2.88
C VAL A 100 -0.46 -6.64 3.73
N THR A 101 0.69 -6.49 4.36
CA THR A 101 0.98 -5.33 5.19
C THR A 101 1.84 -4.36 4.41
N LEU A 102 1.38 -3.12 4.32
CA LEU A 102 2.08 -2.03 3.67
C LEU A 102 2.48 -0.99 4.71
N LYS A 103 3.58 -0.30 4.44
CA LYS A 103 4.01 0.84 5.26
C LYS A 103 4.30 2.03 4.36
N THR A 104 4.12 3.23 4.91
CA THR A 104 4.49 4.44 4.18
C THR A 104 5.99 4.66 4.18
N LEU A 105 6.45 5.36 3.16
CA LEU A 105 7.83 5.81 3.03
C LEU A 105 7.88 7.34 3.11
N ASN A 106 9.05 7.84 3.42
CA ASN A 106 9.31 9.27 3.50
C ASN A 106 8.30 9.92 4.44
N ASP A 107 7.72 11.04 4.05
CA ASP A 107 6.75 11.76 4.88
C ASP A 107 5.30 11.46 4.50
N TYR A 108 5.08 10.35 3.79
CA TYR A 108 3.73 9.95 3.43
C TYR A 108 3.00 9.31 4.60
N ARG A 109 1.69 9.42 4.57
CA ARG A 109 0.81 8.77 5.55
C ARG A 109 -0.36 8.14 4.79
N PHE A 110 -0.86 7.04 5.30
CA PHE A 110 -2.11 6.52 4.77
C PHE A 110 -3.26 7.43 5.15
N SER A 111 -4.13 7.69 4.20
CA SER A 111 -5.32 8.50 4.43
C SER A 111 -6.20 7.86 5.52
N SER A 112 -6.86 8.70 6.31
CA SER A 112 -7.81 8.21 7.33
C SER A 112 -9.12 7.72 6.73
N SER A 113 -9.38 8.03 5.46
CA SER A 113 -10.59 7.53 4.79
C SER A 113 -10.46 6.04 4.49
N SER A 114 -11.61 5.39 4.37
CA SER A 114 -11.66 3.95 4.12
C SER A 114 -10.98 3.58 2.80
N TYR A 115 -10.27 2.48 2.80
CA TYR A 115 -9.68 1.90 1.60
C TYR A 115 -10.63 0.83 1.07
N THR A 116 -11.35 1.19 0.03
CA THR A 116 -12.31 0.31 -0.63
C THR A 116 -11.72 -0.23 -1.93
N SER A 117 -12.46 -1.07 -2.61
CA SER A 117 -12.05 -1.62 -3.91
C SER A 117 -11.75 -0.54 -4.96
N SER A 118 -12.26 0.67 -4.79
CA SER A 118 -11.94 1.77 -5.69
C SER A 118 -10.55 2.35 -5.43
N LYS A 119 -10.01 2.17 -4.25
CA LYS A 119 -8.71 2.71 -3.85
C LYS A 119 -7.63 1.64 -3.75
N VAL A 120 -8.00 0.38 -3.77
CA VAL A 120 -7.06 -0.74 -3.72
C VAL A 120 -7.23 -1.55 -4.99
N LYS A 121 -6.22 -1.52 -5.83
CA LYS A 121 -6.21 -2.30 -7.06
C LYS A 121 -5.45 -3.58 -6.82
N VAL A 122 -6.08 -4.70 -7.11
CA VAL A 122 -5.47 -6.02 -6.96
C VAL A 122 -5.43 -6.68 -8.34
N LYS A 123 -4.21 -6.90 -8.82
CA LYS A 123 -4.00 -7.61 -10.08
C LYS A 123 -3.85 -9.10 -9.80
N ASN A 124 -4.51 -9.92 -10.58
CA ASN A 124 -4.50 -11.39 -10.47
C ASN A 124 -5.11 -11.90 -9.17
N GLY A 125 -6.03 -11.15 -8.59
CA GLY A 125 -6.74 -11.53 -7.40
C GLY A 125 -7.90 -10.59 -7.15
N THR A 126 -8.47 -10.67 -5.97
CA THR A 126 -9.64 -9.89 -5.59
C THR A 126 -9.41 -9.18 -4.26
N PHE A 127 -9.80 -7.94 -4.19
CA PHE A 127 -9.81 -7.19 -2.94
C PHE A 127 -10.91 -7.72 -2.02
N VAL A 128 -10.59 -7.94 -0.76
CA VAL A 128 -11.57 -8.35 0.25
C VAL A 128 -11.84 -7.21 1.23
N SER A 129 -10.80 -6.69 1.84
CA SER A 129 -10.93 -5.60 2.81
C SER A 129 -9.58 -4.94 3.04
N ALA A 130 -9.62 -3.79 3.70
CA ALA A 130 -8.38 -3.12 4.13
C ALA A 130 -8.63 -2.44 5.47
N SER A 131 -7.61 -2.45 6.31
CA SER A 131 -7.66 -1.85 7.63
C SER A 131 -6.41 -1.00 7.84
N ARG A 132 -6.61 0.28 8.07
CA ARG A 132 -5.53 1.19 8.43
C ARG A 132 -5.28 1.03 9.92
N THR A 133 -4.21 0.34 10.28
CA THR A 133 -3.87 0.09 11.68
C THR A 133 -3.17 1.28 12.33
N SER A 134 -2.51 2.11 11.52
CA SER A 134 -1.92 3.37 11.97
C SER A 134 -1.74 4.30 10.77
N SER A 135 -1.24 5.49 11.01
CA SER A 135 -1.00 6.45 9.92
C SER A 135 0.06 5.96 8.93
N ASP A 136 0.91 5.04 9.34
CA ASP A 136 1.98 4.51 8.51
C ASP A 136 1.81 3.02 8.17
N ARG A 137 0.69 2.41 8.55
CA ARG A 137 0.45 0.97 8.31
C ARG A 137 -0.94 0.72 7.77
N LEU A 138 -1.00 -0.07 6.71
CA LEU A 138 -2.24 -0.52 6.10
C LEU A 138 -2.15 -2.04 5.89
N VAL A 139 -3.16 -2.75 6.34
CA VAL A 139 -3.27 -4.19 6.12
C VAL A 139 -4.38 -4.42 5.11
N VAL A 140 -4.05 -5.01 3.98
CA VAL A 140 -4.99 -5.30 2.90
C VAL A 140 -5.21 -6.80 2.85
N THR A 141 -6.45 -7.21 2.90
CA THR A 141 -6.82 -8.62 2.71
C THR A 141 -7.22 -8.81 1.25
N VAL A 142 -6.55 -9.75 0.61
CA VAL A 142 -6.79 -10.07 -0.79
C VAL A 142 -7.01 -11.58 -0.93
N LYS A 143 -7.59 -11.96 -2.06
CA LYS A 143 -7.95 -13.36 -2.33
C LYS A 143 -7.39 -13.76 -3.68
N THR A 144 -6.87 -14.97 -3.76
CA THR A 144 -6.35 -15.53 -5.02
C THR A 144 -7.48 -15.81 -6.00
N LYS A 145 -7.11 -15.97 -7.26
CA LYS A 145 -7.99 -16.59 -8.25
C LYS A 145 -8.25 -18.03 -7.84
N PRO A 146 -9.33 -18.62 -8.30
CA PRO A 146 -9.62 -20.03 -8.03
C PRO A 146 -8.46 -20.91 -8.51
N ALA A 147 -8.05 -21.84 -7.66
CA ALA A 147 -7.04 -22.83 -8.03
C ALA A 147 -7.59 -23.75 -9.12
N LYS A 148 -6.76 -24.02 -10.12
CA LYS A 148 -7.14 -24.86 -11.22
C LYS A 148 -6.50 -26.23 -11.06
N GLY A 149 -7.27 -27.26 -11.37
CA GLY A 149 -6.73 -28.59 -11.45
C GLY A 149 -6.02 -28.81 -12.77
N ASP A 150 -5.11 -29.75 -12.76
CA ASP A 150 -4.51 -30.29 -13.99
C ASP A 150 -5.38 -31.43 -14.49
N LEU A 151 -6.25 -31.12 -15.41
CA LEU A 151 -7.18 -32.13 -15.96
C LEU A 151 -6.49 -33.16 -16.87
N ASP A 152 -5.24 -32.88 -17.23
CA ASP A 152 -4.48 -33.77 -18.06
C ASP A 152 -3.55 -34.69 -17.27
N ALA A 153 -3.55 -34.58 -15.94
CA ALA A 153 -2.70 -35.41 -15.11
C ALA A 153 -3.16 -36.85 -15.17
N PRO A 154 -2.24 -37.79 -15.44
CA PRO A 154 -2.59 -39.21 -15.48
C PRO A 154 -3.18 -39.65 -14.14
N GLY A 155 -4.27 -40.35 -14.17
CA GLY A 155 -4.93 -40.84 -12.96
C GLY A 155 -5.92 -39.89 -12.34
N GLU A 156 -6.10 -38.72 -12.94
CA GLU A 156 -7.18 -37.82 -12.50
C GLU A 156 -8.51 -38.54 -12.63
N ALA A 157 -9.29 -38.51 -11.58
CA ALA A 157 -10.61 -39.10 -11.60
C ALA A 157 -11.57 -38.08 -12.23
N TYR A 158 -12.16 -38.48 -13.31
CA TYR A 158 -13.13 -37.67 -14.04
C TYR A 158 -14.56 -38.05 -13.73
N TRP A 159 -14.76 -38.81 -12.70
CA TRP A 159 -16.07 -39.27 -12.25
C TRP A 159 -16.45 -38.74 -10.88
#